data_f2db1d8dffa375ee810bc47645c07c19
#
_entry.id   f2db1d8dffa375ee810bc47645c07c19
#
_cell.length_a   1.000
_cell.length_b   1.000
_cell.length_c   1.000
_cell.angle_alpha   90.00
_cell.angle_beta   90.00
_cell.angle_gamma   90.00
#
_symmetry.space_group_name_H-M   'P 1'
#
loop_
_entity.id
_entity.type
_entity.pdbx_description
1 polymer ?
#
loop_
_entity_poly.entity_id
_entity_poly.type
_entity_poly.pdbx_seq_one_letter_code
_entity_poly.pdbx_strand_id
1 'polypeptide(L)'
;MAIKIGINGFGRIGRIALRQALEIPEQFEVCAINYRNVDLEHMVYMMRYDSTFGRYGKKIIAKDNGLQFDDIFVPVFEGDSADTLPWGKTGAEYIVESTGAYKTYDRCKLHLDAGAKKVVITAPAKDKSPMFVMGVNNTDYRSDMDVVSNASCTTNCLAPLVKVINDKFGIIQGLMTTVHSATSKQKSVDARYAKDWRIGRAVFNNIIPSSTGAAKACGIVIPELAGKLTGMSLRIPTPDVSVVDLTARLATPTTYEAICAAVKEAAETNMKGIIDYCADDVVSTDFIGSDYTCNFDAKSGIMIGDDFVKLLAWYDNEWG
;
A
#
# COMPACT_ATOMS: atom_id res chain seq x y z
N MET A 1 19.27 12.51 -11.97
CA MET A 1 18.07 13.33 -12.31
C MET A 1 16.90 12.75 -11.54
N ALA A 2 16.09 13.59 -10.91
CA ALA A 2 14.88 13.16 -10.21
C ALA A 2 13.89 12.51 -11.19
N ILE A 3 13.13 11.52 -10.69
CA ILE A 3 12.06 10.85 -11.44
C ILE A 3 10.86 11.80 -11.50
N LYS A 4 10.39 12.11 -12.71
CA LYS A 4 9.28 13.03 -12.94
C LYS A 4 7.95 12.31 -12.82
N ILE A 5 7.18 12.66 -11.78
CA ILE A 5 5.91 12.00 -11.48
C ILE A 5 4.72 12.94 -11.62
N GLY A 6 3.60 12.39 -12.10
CA GLY A 6 2.27 12.97 -12.01
C GLY A 6 1.42 12.17 -11.03
N ILE A 7 0.58 12.82 -10.25
CA ILE A 7 -0.32 12.15 -9.30
C ILE A 7 -1.76 12.27 -9.81
N ASN A 8 -2.39 11.15 -10.13
CA ASN A 8 -3.81 11.11 -10.47
C ASN A 8 -4.64 10.69 -9.26
N GLY A 9 -5.33 11.64 -8.66
CA GLY A 9 -6.12 11.50 -7.44
C GLY A 9 -5.52 12.21 -6.23
N PHE A 10 -6.34 12.94 -5.50
CA PHE A 10 -5.95 13.67 -4.30
C PHE A 10 -6.68 13.14 -3.06
N GLY A 11 -6.95 11.83 -3.06
CA GLY A 11 -7.46 11.07 -1.91
C GLY A 11 -6.38 10.83 -0.85
N ARG A 12 -6.64 9.94 0.12
CA ARG A 12 -5.66 9.59 1.17
C ARG A 12 -4.30 9.23 0.56
N ILE A 13 -4.27 8.20 -0.30
CA ILE A 13 -3.04 7.67 -0.89
C ILE A 13 -2.32 8.71 -1.75
N GLY A 14 -3.05 9.46 -2.60
CA GLY A 14 -2.41 10.50 -3.44
C GLY A 14 -1.76 11.61 -2.62
N ARG A 15 -2.38 12.03 -1.50
CA ARG A 15 -1.78 13.04 -0.60
C ARG A 15 -0.57 12.51 0.16
N ILE A 16 -0.59 11.24 0.59
CA ILE A 16 0.55 10.62 1.27
C ILE A 16 1.71 10.45 0.29
N ALA A 17 1.46 9.93 -0.92
CA ALA A 17 2.48 9.84 -1.95
C ALA A 17 3.09 11.21 -2.30
N LEU A 18 2.25 12.27 -2.32
CA LEU A 18 2.72 13.64 -2.50
C LEU A 18 3.62 14.09 -1.35
N ARG A 19 3.22 13.86 -0.09
CA ARG A 19 4.04 14.20 1.08
C ARG A 19 5.40 13.51 1.01
N GLN A 20 5.42 12.20 0.78
CA GLN A 20 6.65 11.42 0.66
C GLN A 20 7.55 11.92 -0.47
N ALA A 21 6.99 12.16 -1.67
CA ALA A 21 7.76 12.66 -2.80
C ALA A 21 8.38 14.06 -2.53
N LEU A 22 7.68 14.92 -1.80
CA LEU A 22 8.17 16.26 -1.44
C LEU A 22 9.23 16.25 -0.33
N GLU A 23 9.38 15.16 0.43
CA GLU A 23 10.45 15.01 1.43
C GLU A 23 11.78 14.53 0.82
N ILE A 24 11.75 13.96 -0.40
CA ILE A 24 12.93 13.46 -1.11
C ILE A 24 13.03 14.04 -2.54
N PRO A 25 13.11 15.38 -2.67
CA PRO A 25 13.07 16.06 -3.97
C PRO A 25 14.26 15.74 -4.88
N GLU A 26 15.35 15.21 -4.32
CA GLU A 26 16.49 14.71 -5.10
C GLU A 26 16.16 13.42 -5.85
N GLN A 27 15.14 12.66 -5.42
CA GLN A 27 14.68 11.43 -6.06
C GLN A 27 13.44 11.67 -6.93
N PHE A 28 12.52 12.53 -6.50
CA PHE A 28 11.24 12.76 -7.18
C PHE A 28 10.97 14.24 -7.46
N GLU A 29 10.51 14.51 -8.68
CA GLU A 29 9.95 15.79 -9.09
C GLU A 29 8.45 15.61 -9.35
N VAL A 30 7.60 16.24 -8.54
CA VAL A 30 6.14 16.20 -8.75
C VAL A 30 5.77 17.25 -9.79
N CYS A 31 5.51 16.82 -11.01
CA CYS A 31 5.23 17.70 -12.15
C CYS A 31 3.79 18.18 -12.22
N ALA A 32 2.82 17.40 -11.70
CA ALA A 32 1.42 17.75 -11.75
C ALA A 32 0.56 16.87 -10.83
N ILE A 33 -0.59 17.41 -10.43
CA ILE A 33 -1.66 16.68 -9.74
C ILE A 33 -2.92 16.80 -10.56
N ASN A 34 -3.67 15.71 -10.73
CA ASN A 34 -5.04 15.75 -11.20
C ASN A 34 -6.00 15.42 -10.07
N TYR A 35 -7.04 16.22 -9.93
CA TYR A 35 -8.12 15.99 -8.97
C TYR A 35 -9.46 16.46 -9.53
N ARG A 36 -10.52 15.70 -9.27
CA ARG A 36 -11.89 16.11 -9.60
C ARG A 36 -12.39 17.12 -8.58
N ASN A 37 -13.19 18.07 -9.01
CA ASN A 37 -13.75 19.13 -8.17
C ASN A 37 -12.63 19.92 -7.47
N VAL A 38 -11.78 20.55 -8.24
CA VAL A 38 -10.65 21.33 -7.75
C VAL A 38 -11.14 22.55 -6.98
N ASP A 39 -10.78 22.60 -5.71
CA ASP A 39 -10.83 23.76 -4.83
C ASP A 39 -9.43 23.84 -4.17
N LEU A 40 -8.61 24.75 -4.66
CA LEU A 40 -7.21 24.85 -4.24
C LEU A 40 -7.06 25.17 -2.75
N GLU A 41 -7.94 26.02 -2.18
CA GLU A 41 -7.92 26.34 -0.74
C GLU A 41 -8.27 25.12 0.11
N HIS A 42 -9.27 24.34 -0.33
CA HIS A 42 -9.62 23.08 0.33
C HIS A 42 -8.50 22.04 0.19
N MET A 43 -7.82 21.99 -0.96
CA MET A 43 -6.64 21.11 -1.15
C MET A 43 -5.49 21.51 -0.22
N VAL A 44 -5.23 22.81 -0.04
CA VAL A 44 -4.27 23.33 0.96
C VAL A 44 -4.66 22.88 2.36
N TYR A 45 -5.95 23.01 2.72
CA TYR A 45 -6.45 22.56 4.02
C TYR A 45 -6.22 21.06 4.23
N MET A 46 -6.59 20.21 3.25
CA MET A 46 -6.40 18.75 3.31
C MET A 46 -4.94 18.31 3.36
N MET A 47 -4.02 19.08 2.78
CA MET A 47 -2.58 18.80 2.89
C MET A 47 -2.01 19.23 4.23
N ARG A 48 -2.50 20.37 4.74
CA ARG A 48 -1.99 20.94 5.99
C ARG A 48 -2.42 20.16 7.22
N TYR A 49 -3.64 19.63 7.22
CA TYR A 49 -4.22 18.96 8.39
C TYR A 49 -4.59 17.52 8.04
N ASP A 50 -4.12 16.61 8.85
CA ASP A 50 -4.43 15.20 8.74
C ASP A 50 -4.67 14.61 10.12
N SER A 51 -5.76 13.84 10.28
CA SER A 51 -6.15 13.30 11.58
C SER A 51 -5.22 12.17 12.06
N THR A 52 -4.51 11.52 11.15
CA THR A 52 -3.57 10.44 11.44
C THR A 52 -2.13 10.96 11.52
N PHE A 53 -1.68 11.64 10.46
CA PHE A 53 -0.29 12.09 10.31
C PHE A 53 -0.05 13.53 10.81
N GLY A 54 -1.08 14.18 11.35
CA GLY A 54 -0.95 15.52 11.92
C GLY A 54 -0.72 16.61 10.89
N ARG A 55 -0.22 17.74 11.38
CA ARG A 55 0.05 18.92 10.53
C ARG A 55 1.28 18.67 9.67
N TYR A 56 1.16 18.95 8.37
CA TYR A 56 2.31 18.93 7.47
C TYR A 56 3.25 20.11 7.73
N GLY A 57 4.54 19.84 7.82
CA GLY A 57 5.54 20.80 8.27
C GLY A 57 5.85 21.92 7.27
N LYS A 58 5.66 21.70 5.95
CA LYS A 58 5.95 22.69 4.92
C LYS A 58 4.86 23.76 4.85
N LYS A 59 5.25 24.98 4.44
CA LYS A 59 4.29 26.05 4.12
C LYS A 59 3.56 25.69 2.82
N ILE A 60 2.23 25.71 2.87
CA ILE A 60 1.41 25.40 1.68
C ILE A 60 0.47 26.57 1.45
N ILE A 61 0.40 27.04 0.21
CA ILE A 61 -0.56 28.05 -0.24
C ILE A 61 -1.14 27.67 -1.61
N ALA A 62 -2.37 28.07 -1.86
CA ALA A 62 -2.94 28.09 -3.20
C ALA A 62 -2.28 29.24 -3.99
N LYS A 63 -1.86 28.97 -5.21
CA LYS A 63 -1.19 29.93 -6.06
C LYS A 63 -1.49 29.62 -7.53
N ASP A 64 -1.93 30.61 -8.27
CA ASP A 64 -2.29 30.44 -9.67
C ASP A 64 -3.26 29.24 -9.87
N ASN A 65 -2.84 28.27 -10.68
CA ASN A 65 -3.58 27.04 -10.95
C ASN A 65 -2.96 25.82 -10.22
N GLY A 66 -2.38 25.99 -9.04
CA GLY A 66 -1.71 24.91 -8.34
C GLY A 66 -1.48 25.15 -6.86
N LEU A 67 -0.62 24.35 -6.29
CA LEU A 67 -0.20 24.40 -4.91
C LEU A 67 1.30 24.75 -4.83
N GLN A 68 1.63 25.69 -3.96
CA GLN A 68 3.00 26.06 -3.66
C GLN A 68 3.39 25.46 -2.31
N PHE A 69 4.41 24.61 -2.29
CA PHE A 69 5.02 23.99 -1.11
C PHE A 69 6.40 24.59 -0.89
N ASP A 70 6.54 25.49 0.08
CA ASP A 70 7.75 26.31 0.21
C ASP A 70 8.13 26.90 -1.16
N ASP A 71 9.26 26.48 -1.75
CA ASP A 71 9.74 26.95 -3.06
C ASP A 71 9.30 26.04 -4.23
N ILE A 72 8.58 24.93 -3.98
CA ILE A 72 8.16 23.98 -5.01
C ILE A 72 6.72 24.28 -5.43
N PHE A 73 6.52 24.63 -6.71
CA PHE A 73 5.19 24.81 -7.30
C PHE A 73 4.74 23.54 -8.03
N VAL A 74 3.53 23.07 -7.72
CA VAL A 74 2.92 21.90 -8.37
C VAL A 74 1.59 22.32 -9.01
N PRO A 75 1.48 22.31 -10.33
CA PRO A 75 0.23 22.63 -11.01
C PRO A 75 -0.84 21.56 -10.75
N VAL A 76 -2.09 22.01 -10.62
CA VAL A 76 -3.27 21.16 -10.40
C VAL A 76 -4.16 21.26 -11.62
N PHE A 77 -4.59 20.12 -12.12
CA PHE A 77 -5.53 20.01 -13.22
C PHE A 77 -6.85 19.40 -12.75
N GLU A 78 -7.92 19.78 -13.41
CA GLU A 78 -9.25 19.19 -13.21
C GLU A 78 -9.65 18.44 -14.48
N GLY A 79 -9.60 17.11 -14.41
CA GLY A 79 -9.98 16.25 -15.52
C GLY A 79 -10.71 15.00 -15.05
N ASP A 80 -11.79 14.68 -15.78
CA ASP A 80 -12.63 13.50 -15.51
C ASP A 80 -12.08 12.22 -16.15
N SER A 81 -11.35 12.36 -17.25
CA SER A 81 -10.77 11.25 -17.98
C SER A 81 -9.27 11.44 -18.18
N ALA A 82 -8.52 10.36 -18.04
CA ALA A 82 -7.06 10.39 -18.06
C ALA A 82 -6.46 10.82 -19.39
N ASP A 83 -7.13 10.56 -20.50
CA ASP A 83 -6.71 10.97 -21.87
C ASP A 83 -6.80 12.47 -22.12
N THR A 84 -7.57 13.20 -21.29
CA THR A 84 -7.68 14.67 -21.39
C THR A 84 -6.63 15.42 -20.58
N LEU A 85 -5.83 14.70 -19.77
CA LEU A 85 -4.86 15.30 -18.86
C LEU A 85 -3.55 15.63 -19.60
N PRO A 86 -2.92 16.77 -19.30
CA PRO A 86 -1.77 17.24 -20.07
C PRO A 86 -0.43 16.64 -19.60
N TRP A 87 -0.35 15.33 -19.29
CA TRP A 87 0.86 14.72 -18.74
C TRP A 87 2.11 15.00 -19.57
N GLY A 88 2.03 14.83 -20.89
CA GLY A 88 3.14 15.13 -21.78
C GLY A 88 3.61 16.58 -21.77
N LYS A 89 2.68 17.54 -21.51
CA LYS A 89 3.04 18.98 -21.42
C LYS A 89 3.65 19.37 -20.09
N THR A 90 3.33 18.63 -19.02
CA THR A 90 3.88 18.88 -17.67
C THR A 90 5.25 18.23 -17.49
N GLY A 91 5.64 17.33 -18.38
CA GLY A 91 6.85 16.55 -18.27
C GLY A 91 6.76 15.37 -17.32
N ALA A 92 5.56 15.04 -16.79
CA ALA A 92 5.35 13.86 -15.96
C ALA A 92 5.58 12.59 -16.80
N GLU A 93 6.54 11.79 -16.37
CA GLU A 93 6.91 10.53 -17.06
C GLU A 93 6.20 9.33 -16.45
N TYR A 94 6.07 9.31 -15.13
CA TYR A 94 5.45 8.23 -14.35
C TYR A 94 4.18 8.76 -13.67
N ILE A 95 3.07 8.06 -13.82
CA ILE A 95 1.82 8.43 -13.17
C ILE A 95 1.56 7.53 -11.97
N VAL A 96 1.44 8.14 -10.79
CA VAL A 96 0.92 7.49 -9.59
C VAL A 96 -0.61 7.52 -9.68
N GLU A 97 -1.21 6.38 -10.03
CA GLU A 97 -2.65 6.24 -10.17
C GLU A 97 -3.30 5.87 -8.84
N SER A 98 -3.82 6.86 -8.13
CA SER A 98 -4.37 6.74 -6.78
C SER A 98 -5.89 6.98 -6.66
N THR A 99 -6.60 7.10 -7.78
CA THR A 99 -8.07 7.29 -7.78
C THR A 99 -8.84 6.01 -7.43
N GLY A 100 -8.23 4.84 -7.67
CA GLY A 100 -8.89 3.55 -7.58
C GLY A 100 -9.90 3.26 -8.70
N ALA A 101 -9.98 4.11 -9.72
CA ALA A 101 -10.83 3.94 -10.89
C ALA A 101 -10.13 3.20 -12.05
N TYR A 102 -8.83 3.43 -12.23
CA TYR A 102 -8.00 2.88 -13.30
C TYR A 102 -7.19 1.69 -12.77
N LYS A 103 -7.74 0.46 -12.87
CA LYS A 103 -7.13 -0.77 -12.32
C LYS A 103 -6.91 -1.85 -13.37
N THR A 104 -6.96 -1.50 -14.63
CA THR A 104 -6.70 -2.39 -15.76
C THR A 104 -5.78 -1.70 -16.75
N TYR A 105 -5.04 -2.48 -17.53
CA TYR A 105 -4.17 -1.96 -18.58
C TYR A 105 -4.90 -0.98 -19.50
N ASP A 106 -6.06 -1.40 -20.04
CA ASP A 106 -6.82 -0.57 -20.99
C ASP A 106 -7.25 0.77 -20.41
N ARG A 107 -7.59 0.79 -19.11
CA ARG A 107 -7.94 2.04 -18.42
C ARG A 107 -6.71 2.91 -18.19
N CYS A 108 -5.59 2.32 -17.76
CA CYS A 108 -4.33 3.03 -17.53
C CYS A 108 -3.69 3.52 -18.83
N LYS A 109 -3.94 2.84 -19.95
CA LYS A 109 -3.46 3.25 -21.27
C LYS A 109 -3.89 4.68 -21.64
N LEU A 110 -5.01 5.16 -21.13
CA LEU A 110 -5.44 6.56 -21.31
C LEU A 110 -4.41 7.57 -20.77
N HIS A 111 -3.68 7.24 -19.70
CA HIS A 111 -2.56 8.08 -19.22
C HIS A 111 -1.37 8.05 -20.18
N LEU A 112 -1.09 6.89 -20.79
CA LEU A 112 -0.02 6.74 -21.78
C LEU A 112 -0.37 7.54 -23.04
N ASP A 113 -1.61 7.47 -23.51
CA ASP A 113 -2.12 8.22 -24.65
C ASP A 113 -2.08 9.74 -24.40
N ALA A 114 -2.16 10.17 -23.14
CA ALA A 114 -2.00 11.56 -22.66
C ALA A 114 -0.53 12.00 -22.51
N GLY A 115 0.42 11.15 -22.85
CA GLY A 115 1.85 11.46 -22.89
C GLY A 115 2.69 11.00 -21.71
N ALA A 116 2.13 10.23 -20.77
CA ALA A 116 2.91 9.56 -19.75
C ALA A 116 3.70 8.38 -20.36
N LYS A 117 4.85 8.03 -19.75
CA LYS A 117 5.64 6.85 -20.14
C LYS A 117 5.23 5.60 -19.41
N LYS A 118 4.87 5.71 -18.13
CA LYS A 118 4.56 4.61 -17.23
C LYS A 118 3.41 4.95 -16.29
N VAL A 119 2.68 3.95 -15.86
CA VAL A 119 1.62 4.07 -14.85
C VAL A 119 1.85 3.08 -13.72
N VAL A 120 1.88 3.56 -12.48
CA VAL A 120 1.92 2.73 -11.28
C VAL A 120 0.56 2.81 -10.59
N ILE A 121 -0.16 1.70 -10.59
CA ILE A 121 -1.46 1.58 -9.93
C ILE A 121 -1.23 1.34 -8.43
N THR A 122 -1.72 2.22 -7.56
CA THR A 122 -1.60 2.09 -6.09
C THR A 122 -2.64 1.13 -5.49
N ALA A 123 -3.03 0.11 -6.22
CA ALA A 123 -4.01 -0.89 -5.83
C ALA A 123 -3.79 -2.17 -6.65
N PRO A 124 -4.32 -3.33 -6.22
CA PRO A 124 -4.25 -4.54 -7.03
C PRO A 124 -4.89 -4.33 -8.40
N ALA A 125 -4.17 -4.70 -9.45
CA ALA A 125 -4.71 -4.73 -10.81
C ALA A 125 -5.89 -5.72 -10.88
N LYS A 126 -6.84 -5.45 -11.76
CA LYS A 126 -8.02 -6.30 -12.00
C LYS A 126 -7.89 -7.19 -13.24
N ASP A 127 -6.79 -7.09 -13.92
CA ASP A 127 -6.43 -7.85 -15.11
C ASP A 127 -5.06 -8.52 -14.92
N LYS A 128 -4.38 -8.83 -16.01
CA LYS A 128 -3.05 -9.44 -16.02
C LYS A 128 -1.90 -8.43 -15.97
N SER A 129 -2.15 -7.16 -15.64
CA SER A 129 -1.08 -6.18 -15.46
C SER A 129 -0.08 -6.67 -14.40
N PRO A 130 1.23 -6.58 -14.65
CA PRO A 130 2.25 -7.04 -13.72
C PRO A 130 2.07 -6.41 -12.34
N MET A 131 2.19 -7.23 -11.30
CA MET A 131 2.08 -6.81 -9.91
C MET A 131 3.41 -7.02 -9.22
N PHE A 132 3.88 -6.00 -8.51
CA PHE A 132 5.17 -6.03 -7.82
C PHE A 132 5.02 -5.74 -6.35
N VAL A 133 5.85 -6.41 -5.56
CA VAL A 133 6.10 -6.12 -4.15
C VAL A 133 7.61 -5.99 -3.97
N MET A 134 8.04 -4.89 -3.37
CA MET A 134 9.45 -4.62 -3.16
C MET A 134 10.08 -5.69 -2.26
N GLY A 135 11.29 -6.13 -2.62
CA GLY A 135 12.01 -7.22 -1.96
C GLY A 135 11.52 -8.63 -2.32
N VAL A 136 10.39 -8.78 -3.03
CA VAL A 136 9.81 -10.08 -3.39
C VAL A 136 10.05 -10.40 -4.86
N ASN A 137 9.51 -9.61 -5.77
CA ASN A 137 9.61 -9.85 -7.21
C ASN A 137 9.89 -8.58 -8.04
N ASN A 138 10.32 -7.49 -7.41
CA ASN A 138 10.63 -6.23 -8.10
C ASN A 138 11.79 -6.35 -9.09
N THR A 139 12.64 -7.37 -8.96
CA THR A 139 13.71 -7.68 -9.93
C THR A 139 13.19 -8.23 -11.26
N ASP A 140 11.94 -8.67 -11.31
CA ASP A 140 11.29 -9.16 -12.54
C ASP A 140 10.76 -8.02 -13.43
N TYR A 141 10.85 -6.76 -12.94
CA TYR A 141 10.45 -5.60 -13.73
C TYR A 141 11.31 -5.46 -14.98
N ARG A 142 10.64 -5.20 -16.10
CA ARG A 142 11.29 -4.92 -17.40
C ARG A 142 10.82 -3.57 -17.93
N SER A 143 11.69 -2.91 -18.67
CA SER A 143 11.42 -1.59 -19.24
C SER A 143 10.25 -1.54 -20.24
N ASP A 144 9.83 -2.68 -20.78
CA ASP A 144 8.67 -2.81 -21.66
C ASP A 144 7.32 -2.87 -20.92
N MET A 145 7.34 -2.94 -19.59
CA MET A 145 6.14 -2.92 -18.74
C MET A 145 5.69 -1.48 -18.49
N ASP A 146 4.67 -1.02 -19.24
CA ASP A 146 4.21 0.37 -19.18
C ASP A 146 3.21 0.64 -18.07
N VAL A 147 2.45 -0.38 -17.65
CA VAL A 147 1.48 -0.33 -16.57
C VAL A 147 1.80 -1.42 -15.59
N VAL A 148 2.03 -1.05 -14.34
CA VAL A 148 2.32 -1.98 -13.25
C VAL A 148 1.45 -1.68 -12.03
N SER A 149 1.23 -2.69 -11.21
CA SER A 149 0.50 -2.56 -9.95
C SER A 149 1.46 -2.71 -8.76
N ASN A 150 1.32 -1.83 -7.78
CA ASN A 150 2.02 -1.94 -6.49
C ASN A 150 1.28 -2.83 -5.48
N ALA A 151 0.39 -3.72 -5.93
CA ALA A 151 -0.41 -4.63 -5.10
C ALA A 151 -1.33 -3.89 -4.10
N SER A 152 -1.59 -4.48 -2.93
CA SER A 152 -2.33 -3.87 -1.83
C SER A 152 -1.45 -3.70 -0.60
N CYS A 153 -1.85 -2.82 0.33
CA CYS A 153 -1.17 -2.64 1.61
C CYS A 153 -0.96 -3.97 2.36
N THR A 154 -2.01 -4.79 2.44
CA THR A 154 -1.92 -6.13 3.07
C THR A 154 -0.97 -7.06 2.33
N THR A 155 -0.93 -7.02 0.99
CA THR A 155 0.00 -7.85 0.21
C THR A 155 1.44 -7.38 0.42
N ASN A 156 1.68 -6.08 0.52
CA ASN A 156 3.00 -5.51 0.78
C ASN A 156 3.54 -5.88 2.18
N CYS A 157 2.66 -6.09 3.16
CA CYS A 157 3.05 -6.61 4.46
C CYS A 157 3.26 -8.15 4.41
N LEU A 158 2.31 -8.89 3.86
CA LEU A 158 2.30 -10.34 3.91
C LEU A 158 3.40 -10.97 3.02
N ALA A 159 3.59 -10.47 1.79
CA ALA A 159 4.46 -11.12 0.82
C ALA A 159 5.95 -11.14 1.23
N PRO A 160 6.56 -10.06 1.77
CA PRO A 160 7.91 -10.14 2.31
C PRO A 160 8.05 -11.15 3.43
N LEU A 161 7.11 -11.19 4.38
CA LEU A 161 7.13 -12.16 5.48
C LEU A 161 7.05 -13.60 4.97
N VAL A 162 6.04 -13.91 4.13
CA VAL A 162 5.91 -15.30 3.61
C VAL A 162 7.04 -15.69 2.68
N LYS A 163 7.69 -14.73 2.00
CA LYS A 163 8.91 -14.99 1.19
C LYS A 163 10.03 -15.52 2.07
N VAL A 164 10.35 -14.85 3.17
CA VAL A 164 11.39 -15.27 4.12
C VAL A 164 11.06 -16.65 4.69
N ILE A 165 9.83 -16.85 5.15
CA ILE A 165 9.39 -18.12 5.74
C ILE A 165 9.41 -19.26 4.71
N ASN A 166 8.93 -19.02 3.51
CA ASN A 166 8.89 -20.02 2.46
C ASN A 166 10.30 -20.42 2.00
N ASP A 167 11.18 -19.45 1.84
CA ASP A 167 12.56 -19.70 1.37
C ASP A 167 13.39 -20.49 2.40
N LYS A 168 13.16 -20.29 3.70
CA LYS A 168 13.95 -20.96 4.77
C LYS A 168 13.32 -22.28 5.23
N PHE A 169 11.98 -22.35 5.32
CA PHE A 169 11.29 -23.47 5.96
C PHE A 169 10.25 -24.15 5.05
N GLY A 170 9.91 -23.54 3.92
CA GLY A 170 8.83 -23.98 3.05
C GLY A 170 7.46 -23.81 3.70
N ILE A 171 6.48 -23.34 2.94
CA ILE A 171 5.07 -23.25 3.38
C ILE A 171 4.26 -24.33 2.65
N ILE A 172 3.65 -25.25 3.43
CA ILE A 172 2.72 -26.25 2.90
C ILE A 172 1.38 -25.59 2.63
N GLN A 173 0.83 -24.89 3.63
CA GLN A 173 -0.44 -24.17 3.56
C GLN A 173 -0.54 -23.14 4.67
N GLY A 174 -1.39 -22.12 4.47
CA GLY A 174 -1.60 -21.12 5.51
C GLY A 174 -2.93 -20.37 5.35
N LEU A 175 -3.42 -19.90 6.48
CA LEU A 175 -4.57 -19.02 6.59
C LEU A 175 -4.13 -17.67 7.13
N MET A 176 -4.56 -16.60 6.47
CA MET A 176 -4.28 -15.24 6.91
C MET A 176 -5.55 -14.52 7.30
N THR A 177 -5.55 -13.89 8.47
CA THR A 177 -6.54 -12.89 8.82
C THR A 177 -5.85 -11.53 8.91
N THR A 178 -6.34 -10.53 8.18
CA THR A 178 -5.92 -9.17 8.48
C THR A 178 -6.96 -8.48 9.37
N VAL A 179 -6.53 -8.06 10.56
CA VAL A 179 -7.30 -7.13 11.39
C VAL A 179 -6.94 -5.73 10.89
N HIS A 180 -7.87 -5.13 10.16
CA HIS A 180 -7.59 -3.99 9.30
C HIS A 180 -8.32 -2.74 9.75
N SER A 181 -7.62 -1.62 9.78
CA SER A 181 -8.22 -0.32 10.09
C SER A 181 -9.35 0.05 9.12
N ALA A 182 -10.18 0.99 9.55
CA ALA A 182 -11.23 1.55 8.72
C ALA A 182 -10.62 2.33 7.54
N THR A 183 -11.24 2.22 6.37
CA THR A 183 -10.85 2.99 5.18
C THR A 183 -12.06 3.78 4.68
N SER A 184 -11.86 4.66 3.70
CA SER A 184 -12.93 5.46 3.10
C SER A 184 -14.13 4.65 2.55
N LYS A 185 -14.00 3.33 2.44
CA LYS A 185 -15.10 2.44 2.03
C LYS A 185 -16.06 2.12 3.16
N GLN A 186 -15.60 2.10 4.41
CA GLN A 186 -16.42 1.86 5.57
C GLN A 186 -17.36 3.05 5.80
N LYS A 187 -18.56 2.76 6.34
CA LYS A 187 -19.56 3.77 6.65
C LYS A 187 -19.44 4.21 8.11
N SER A 188 -19.61 5.51 8.37
CA SER A 188 -19.67 6.06 9.73
C SER A 188 -20.99 5.69 10.43
N VAL A 189 -22.10 5.63 9.66
CA VAL A 189 -23.43 5.19 10.09
C VAL A 189 -23.97 4.17 9.11
N ASP A 190 -24.94 3.35 9.54
CA ASP A 190 -25.52 2.32 8.69
C ASP A 190 -26.06 2.90 7.37
N ALA A 191 -25.60 2.38 6.24
CA ALA A 191 -25.99 2.83 4.92
C ALA A 191 -26.04 1.64 3.92
N ARG A 192 -26.77 1.84 2.85
CA ARG A 192 -26.88 0.82 1.79
C ARG A 192 -25.53 0.59 1.11
N TYR A 193 -25.14 -0.70 0.99
CA TYR A 193 -24.02 -1.14 0.18
C TYR A 193 -24.42 -2.39 -0.61
N ALA A 194 -24.45 -2.30 -1.94
CA ALA A 194 -25.12 -3.28 -2.80
C ALA A 194 -24.43 -4.64 -2.89
N LYS A 195 -23.09 -4.69 -2.78
CA LYS A 195 -22.30 -5.90 -3.02
C LYS A 195 -22.09 -6.79 -1.79
N ASP A 196 -21.91 -6.19 -0.63
CA ASP A 196 -21.75 -6.87 0.66
C ASP A 196 -22.40 -6.01 1.73
N TRP A 197 -23.52 -6.48 2.27
CA TRP A 197 -24.34 -5.72 3.22
C TRP A 197 -23.58 -5.37 4.51
N ARG A 198 -22.61 -6.22 4.91
CA ARG A 198 -21.78 -5.97 6.09
C ARG A 198 -20.95 -4.70 5.96
N ILE A 199 -20.44 -4.39 4.76
CA ILE A 199 -19.66 -3.16 4.50
C ILE A 199 -20.51 -1.88 4.69
N GLY A 200 -21.83 -2.00 4.59
CA GLY A 200 -22.77 -0.91 4.83
C GLY A 200 -23.00 -0.58 6.30
N ARG A 201 -22.50 -1.41 7.23
CA ARG A 201 -22.65 -1.17 8.67
C ARG A 201 -21.65 -0.16 9.19
N ALA A 202 -22.05 0.57 10.25
CA ALA A 202 -21.22 1.57 10.91
C ALA A 202 -19.94 0.96 11.50
N VAL A 203 -18.78 1.45 11.08
CA VAL A 203 -17.49 0.86 11.48
C VAL A 203 -17.14 1.12 12.93
N PHE A 204 -17.55 2.26 13.50
CA PHE A 204 -17.15 2.67 14.85
C PHE A 204 -17.65 1.74 15.97
N ASN A 205 -18.70 0.97 15.71
CA ASN A 205 -19.35 0.11 16.70
C ASN A 205 -19.26 -1.37 16.33
N ASN A 206 -18.53 -1.73 15.28
CA ASN A 206 -18.54 -3.08 14.76
C ASN A 206 -17.16 -3.61 14.38
N ILE A 207 -16.99 -4.91 14.51
CA ILE A 207 -15.98 -5.69 13.79
C ILE A 207 -16.68 -6.23 12.54
N ILE A 208 -16.20 -5.85 11.34
CA ILE A 208 -16.87 -6.14 10.08
C ILE A 208 -16.04 -7.16 9.28
N PRO A 209 -16.49 -8.45 9.19
CA PRO A 209 -15.85 -9.41 8.31
C PRO A 209 -15.99 -9.01 6.84
N SER A 210 -14.91 -9.11 6.10
CA SER A 210 -14.88 -8.85 4.65
C SER A 210 -13.90 -9.76 3.93
N SER A 211 -14.07 -9.94 2.64
CA SER A 211 -13.10 -10.65 1.82
C SER A 211 -11.86 -9.83 1.57
N THR A 212 -10.73 -10.50 1.42
CA THR A 212 -9.46 -9.91 0.93
C THR A 212 -8.86 -10.80 -0.16
N GLY A 213 -8.25 -10.16 -1.16
CA GLY A 213 -7.48 -10.85 -2.19
C GLY A 213 -5.98 -10.97 -1.85
N ALA A 214 -5.53 -10.42 -0.71
CA ALA A 214 -4.11 -10.27 -0.41
C ALA A 214 -3.35 -11.61 -0.34
N ALA A 215 -3.91 -12.62 0.33
CA ALA A 215 -3.28 -13.94 0.40
C ALA A 215 -3.18 -14.62 -0.98
N LYS A 216 -4.19 -14.44 -1.84
CA LYS A 216 -4.14 -14.94 -3.23
C LYS A 216 -3.13 -14.15 -4.07
N ALA A 217 -2.99 -12.86 -3.82
CA ALA A 217 -2.01 -12.01 -4.50
C ALA A 217 -0.57 -12.43 -4.17
N CYS A 218 -0.31 -12.98 -2.98
CA CYS A 218 0.99 -13.57 -2.68
C CYS A 218 1.37 -14.72 -3.64
N GLY A 219 0.40 -15.53 -4.09
CA GLY A 219 0.64 -16.55 -5.12
C GLY A 219 0.87 -16.00 -6.53
N ILE A 220 0.61 -14.71 -6.78
CA ILE A 220 0.98 -14.04 -8.04
C ILE A 220 2.42 -13.58 -7.99
N VAL A 221 2.85 -12.96 -6.86
CA VAL A 221 4.20 -12.40 -6.71
C VAL A 221 5.23 -13.44 -6.22
N ILE A 222 4.76 -14.58 -5.68
CA ILE A 222 5.54 -15.75 -5.25
C ILE A 222 4.85 -16.98 -5.83
N PRO A 223 5.15 -17.40 -7.06
CA PRO A 223 4.44 -18.48 -7.76
C PRO A 223 4.39 -19.82 -7.00
N GLU A 224 5.40 -20.13 -6.19
CA GLU A 224 5.48 -21.36 -5.38
C GLU A 224 4.40 -21.42 -4.29
N LEU A 225 3.82 -20.25 -3.92
CA LEU A 225 2.73 -20.14 -2.94
C LEU A 225 1.34 -20.14 -3.57
N ALA A 226 1.23 -20.28 -4.90
CA ALA A 226 -0.05 -20.32 -5.58
C ALA A 226 -0.92 -21.46 -5.05
N GLY A 227 -2.12 -21.14 -4.56
CA GLY A 227 -3.06 -22.10 -3.99
C GLY A 227 -2.77 -22.55 -2.55
N LYS A 228 -1.61 -22.18 -1.96
CA LYS A 228 -1.25 -22.55 -0.59
C LYS A 228 -1.76 -21.57 0.46
N LEU A 229 -2.06 -20.35 0.08
CA LEU A 229 -2.51 -19.30 1.00
C LEU A 229 -3.91 -18.79 0.64
N THR A 230 -4.74 -18.62 1.66
CA THR A 230 -6.02 -17.90 1.57
C THR A 230 -6.25 -17.11 2.85
N GLY A 231 -7.29 -16.25 2.84
CA GLY A 231 -7.52 -15.44 4.03
C GLY A 231 -8.75 -14.55 3.95
N MET A 232 -8.99 -13.85 5.04
CA MET A 232 -10.08 -12.89 5.22
C MET A 232 -9.60 -11.61 5.90
N SER A 233 -10.50 -10.63 5.97
CA SER A 233 -10.25 -9.36 6.67
C SER A 233 -11.34 -9.12 7.71
N LEU A 234 -10.94 -8.61 8.87
CA LEU A 234 -11.82 -8.04 9.88
C LEU A 234 -11.57 -6.53 9.92
N ARG A 235 -12.57 -5.72 9.54
CA ARG A 235 -12.48 -4.27 9.67
C ARG A 235 -12.85 -3.87 11.08
N ILE A 236 -12.01 -3.03 11.71
CA ILE A 236 -12.14 -2.58 13.09
C ILE A 236 -12.19 -1.04 13.18
N PRO A 237 -12.68 -0.47 14.29
CA PRO A 237 -12.82 0.97 14.46
C PRO A 237 -11.50 1.67 14.85
N THR A 238 -10.42 1.40 14.12
CA THR A 238 -9.14 2.14 14.22
C THR A 238 -8.93 2.96 12.96
N PRO A 239 -8.36 4.17 13.04
CA PRO A 239 -8.20 5.05 11.88
C PRO A 239 -7.10 4.58 10.93
N ASP A 240 -6.04 3.96 11.47
CA ASP A 240 -4.87 3.54 10.73
C ASP A 240 -4.13 2.40 11.43
N VAL A 241 -3.14 1.83 10.78
CA VAL A 241 -2.36 0.65 11.11
C VAL A 241 -3.21 -0.61 11.23
N SER A 242 -2.82 -1.60 10.49
CA SER A 242 -3.44 -2.90 10.39
C SER A 242 -2.43 -3.98 10.79
N VAL A 243 -2.91 -5.18 11.06
CA VAL A 243 -2.05 -6.34 11.36
C VAL A 243 -2.43 -7.53 10.50
N VAL A 244 -1.41 -8.23 10.01
CA VAL A 244 -1.50 -9.56 9.42
C VAL A 244 -1.31 -10.58 10.54
N ASP A 245 -2.27 -11.48 10.69
CA ASP A 245 -2.21 -12.71 11.46
C ASP A 245 -2.10 -13.87 10.48
N LEU A 246 -0.90 -14.44 10.34
CA LEU A 246 -0.63 -15.57 9.47
C LEU A 246 -0.48 -16.84 10.30
N THR A 247 -1.34 -17.82 10.07
CA THR A 247 -1.16 -19.18 10.59
C THR A 247 -0.74 -20.09 9.45
N ALA A 248 0.41 -20.74 9.57
CA ALA A 248 1.00 -21.55 8.52
C ALA A 248 1.54 -22.90 9.02
N ARG A 249 1.46 -23.92 8.17
CA ARG A 249 2.16 -25.18 8.33
C ARG A 249 3.41 -25.16 7.47
N LEU A 250 4.53 -25.48 8.08
CA LEU A 250 5.86 -25.47 7.48
C LEU A 250 6.23 -26.87 6.96
N ALA A 251 7.05 -26.92 5.93
CA ALA A 251 7.55 -28.19 5.38
C ALA A 251 8.75 -28.74 6.16
N THR A 252 9.54 -27.83 6.75
CA THR A 252 10.73 -28.18 7.53
C THR A 252 10.45 -27.92 9.00
N PRO A 253 10.58 -28.92 9.89
CA PRO A 253 10.51 -28.71 11.34
C PRO A 253 11.50 -27.65 11.80
N THR A 254 11.06 -26.78 12.71
CA THR A 254 11.86 -25.65 13.19
C THR A 254 11.41 -25.20 14.59
N THR A 255 12.03 -24.16 15.11
CA THR A 255 11.63 -23.50 16.35
C THR A 255 11.20 -22.05 16.08
N TYR A 256 10.45 -21.45 16.98
CA TYR A 256 10.06 -20.06 16.87
C TYR A 256 11.26 -19.12 16.85
N GLU A 257 12.30 -19.43 17.66
CA GLU A 257 13.55 -18.67 17.72
C GLU A 257 14.30 -18.71 16.38
N ALA A 258 14.28 -19.85 15.69
CA ALA A 258 14.90 -19.98 14.37
C ALA A 258 14.13 -19.16 13.31
N ILE A 259 12.81 -19.10 13.41
CA ILE A 259 11.97 -18.23 12.56
C ILE A 259 12.30 -16.77 12.82
N CYS A 260 12.33 -16.33 14.08
CA CYS A 260 12.71 -14.97 14.46
C CYS A 260 14.11 -14.61 13.94
N ALA A 261 15.07 -15.50 14.08
CA ALA A 261 16.43 -15.30 13.58
C ALA A 261 16.45 -15.12 12.06
N ALA A 262 15.70 -15.94 11.31
CA ALA A 262 15.61 -15.84 9.86
C ALA A 262 14.97 -14.51 9.40
N VAL A 263 13.91 -14.06 10.08
CA VAL A 263 13.28 -12.76 9.75
C VAL A 263 14.21 -11.61 10.10
N LYS A 264 14.91 -11.68 11.24
CA LYS A 264 15.90 -10.67 11.63
C LYS A 264 17.05 -10.58 10.63
N GLU A 265 17.63 -11.72 10.23
CA GLU A 265 18.66 -11.79 9.19
C GLU A 265 18.16 -11.11 7.90
N ALA A 266 16.95 -11.43 7.45
CA ALA A 266 16.38 -10.84 6.25
C ALA A 266 16.18 -9.33 6.37
N ALA A 267 15.69 -8.84 7.50
CA ALA A 267 15.50 -7.42 7.79
C ALA A 267 16.83 -6.63 7.76
N GLU A 268 17.91 -7.24 8.17
CA GLU A 268 19.25 -6.63 8.17
C GLU A 268 19.96 -6.76 6.79
N THR A 269 19.46 -7.61 5.89
CA THR A 269 20.12 -7.92 4.61
C THR A 269 19.23 -7.65 3.40
N ASN A 270 18.64 -8.69 2.81
CA ASN A 270 17.92 -8.64 1.54
C ASN A 270 16.52 -8.00 1.62
N MET A 271 15.96 -7.87 2.82
CA MET A 271 14.70 -7.17 3.10
C MET A 271 14.91 -5.86 3.86
N LYS A 272 16.14 -5.33 3.87
CA LYS A 272 16.46 -4.07 4.54
C LYS A 272 15.64 -2.92 3.94
N GLY A 273 14.98 -2.14 4.82
CA GLY A 273 14.07 -1.06 4.43
C GLY A 273 12.68 -1.54 3.99
N ILE A 274 12.40 -2.86 4.07
CA ILE A 274 11.12 -3.47 3.73
C ILE A 274 10.51 -4.15 4.95
N ILE A 275 11.29 -5.00 5.63
CA ILE A 275 10.90 -5.62 6.90
C ILE A 275 11.59 -4.89 8.05
N ASP A 276 10.81 -4.44 9.04
CA ASP A 276 11.31 -4.10 10.36
C ASP A 276 11.16 -5.30 11.31
N TYR A 277 12.18 -5.55 12.14
CA TYR A 277 12.15 -6.59 13.15
C TYR A 277 11.93 -5.97 14.53
N CYS A 278 10.69 -6.00 15.02
CA CYS A 278 10.32 -5.45 16.31
C CYS A 278 10.38 -6.51 17.42
N ALA A 279 11.18 -6.24 18.47
CA ALA A 279 11.32 -7.08 19.66
C ALA A 279 10.76 -6.41 20.93
N ASP A 280 10.04 -5.30 20.77
CA ASP A 280 9.42 -4.58 21.87
C ASP A 280 7.96 -5.00 22.09
N ASP A 281 7.38 -4.60 23.22
CA ASP A 281 5.95 -4.79 23.51
C ASP A 281 5.17 -3.61 22.90
N VAL A 282 4.65 -3.82 21.70
CA VAL A 282 4.08 -2.76 20.85
C VAL A 282 2.60 -2.95 20.60
N VAL A 283 1.96 -1.85 20.17
CA VAL A 283 0.58 -1.81 19.70
C VAL A 283 0.50 -1.06 18.37
N SER A 284 -0.65 -1.10 17.72
CA SER A 284 -0.83 -0.56 16.36
C SER A 284 -0.36 0.89 16.19
N THR A 285 -0.59 1.76 17.17
CA THR A 285 -0.26 3.19 17.03
C THR A 285 1.24 3.49 17.00
N ASP A 286 2.08 2.53 17.44
CA ASP A 286 3.54 2.66 17.40
C ASP A 286 4.09 2.61 15.96
N PHE A 287 3.28 2.14 15.01
CA PHE A 287 3.65 2.00 13.60
C PHE A 287 3.02 3.04 12.68
N ILE A 288 2.33 4.06 13.22
CA ILE A 288 1.81 5.17 12.42
C ILE A 288 2.98 5.93 11.80
N GLY A 289 2.97 6.03 10.45
CA GLY A 289 4.03 6.65 9.67
C GLY A 289 5.28 5.79 9.52
N SER A 290 5.22 4.49 9.82
CA SER A 290 6.34 3.57 9.55
C SER A 290 6.61 3.47 8.04
N ASP A 291 7.86 3.68 7.65
CA ASP A 291 8.33 3.54 6.27
C ASP A 291 8.48 2.07 5.82
N TYR A 292 8.40 1.13 6.77
CA TYR A 292 8.45 -0.30 6.47
C TYR A 292 7.08 -0.82 6.06
N THR A 293 7.04 -1.62 5.01
CA THR A 293 5.79 -2.25 4.55
C THR A 293 5.38 -3.44 5.42
N CYS A 294 6.32 -4.01 6.19
CA CYS A 294 6.12 -5.16 7.06
C CYS A 294 6.91 -4.97 8.36
N ASN A 295 6.23 -4.73 9.48
CA ASN A 295 6.85 -4.63 10.80
C ASN A 295 6.57 -5.96 11.54
N PHE A 296 7.54 -6.88 11.52
CA PHE A 296 7.40 -8.20 12.14
C PHE A 296 7.44 -8.10 13.65
N ASP A 297 6.39 -8.60 14.32
CA ASP A 297 6.28 -8.63 15.79
C ASP A 297 6.85 -9.96 16.32
N ALA A 298 8.09 -9.91 16.78
CA ALA A 298 8.80 -11.09 17.25
C ALA A 298 8.29 -11.65 18.58
N LYS A 299 7.52 -10.86 19.36
CA LYS A 299 6.98 -11.28 20.65
C LYS A 299 5.57 -11.86 20.58
N SER A 300 4.84 -11.59 19.51
CA SER A 300 3.42 -11.98 19.40
C SER A 300 3.18 -13.28 18.65
N GLY A 301 4.23 -13.94 18.13
CA GLY A 301 4.08 -15.23 17.46
C GLY A 301 4.06 -16.41 18.43
N ILE A 302 3.47 -17.51 17.98
CA ILE A 302 3.38 -18.76 18.75
C ILE A 302 3.53 -19.98 17.83
N MET A 303 4.00 -21.10 18.37
CA MET A 303 4.08 -22.38 17.65
C MET A 303 3.34 -23.50 18.41
N ILE A 304 2.82 -24.45 17.64
CA ILE A 304 2.35 -25.75 18.12
C ILE A 304 3.17 -26.83 17.43
N GLY A 305 3.87 -27.65 18.22
CA GLY A 305 4.85 -28.59 17.66
C GLY A 305 6.03 -27.83 17.02
N ASP A 306 6.56 -28.40 15.96
CA ASP A 306 7.74 -27.89 15.25
C ASP A 306 7.45 -27.45 13.81
N ASP A 307 6.18 -27.52 13.35
CA ASP A 307 5.78 -27.23 11.98
C ASP A 307 4.57 -26.30 11.84
N PHE A 308 3.89 -25.94 12.95
CA PHE A 308 2.67 -25.12 12.89
C PHE A 308 2.82 -23.82 13.67
N VAL A 309 2.86 -22.71 12.94
CA VAL A 309 3.20 -21.39 13.49
C VAL A 309 2.15 -20.36 13.20
N LYS A 310 1.96 -19.43 14.15
CA LYS A 310 1.26 -18.15 14.00
C LYS A 310 2.28 -17.02 14.06
N LEU A 311 2.25 -16.13 13.07
CA LEU A 311 3.11 -14.96 12.96
C LEU A 311 2.27 -13.69 12.83
N LEU A 312 2.71 -12.62 13.48
CA LEU A 312 2.09 -11.29 13.38
C LEU A 312 3.05 -10.30 12.71
N ALA A 313 2.49 -9.47 11.84
CA ALA A 313 3.20 -8.33 11.26
C ALA A 313 2.26 -7.12 11.14
N TRP A 314 2.72 -5.97 11.62
CA TRP A 314 2.02 -4.70 11.55
C TRP A 314 2.36 -3.96 10.25
N TYR A 315 1.45 -3.13 9.79
CA TYR A 315 1.69 -2.26 8.64
C TYR A 315 0.82 -1.02 8.70
N ASP A 316 1.42 0.14 8.45
CA ASP A 316 0.64 1.33 8.17
C ASP A 316 0.02 1.16 6.77
N ASN A 317 -1.29 0.97 6.73
CA ASN A 317 -1.99 0.65 5.49
C ASN A 317 -2.16 1.84 4.54
N GLU A 318 -1.75 3.03 4.98
CA GLU A 318 -1.77 4.25 4.18
C GLU A 318 -0.36 4.71 3.79
N TRP A 319 0.61 4.63 4.72
CA TRP A 319 1.97 5.15 4.55
C TRP A 319 2.94 4.11 3.97
N GLY A 320 2.98 2.90 4.51
CA GLY A 320 3.90 1.80 4.15
C GLY A 320 3.60 1.03 2.86
#